data_37f8dfa3039701f610f9ddc5328fb64e
#
_entry.id   37f8dfa3039701f610f9ddc5328fb64e
#
_cell.length_a   1.000
_cell.length_b   1.000
_cell.length_c   1.000
_cell.angle_alpha   90.00
_cell.angle_beta   90.00
_cell.angle_gamma   90.00
#
_symmetry.space_group_name_H-M   'P 1'
#
loop_
_entity.id
_entity.type
_entity.pdbx_description
1 polymer ?
#
loop_
_entity_poly.entity_id
_entity_poly.type
_entity_poly.pdbx_seq_one_letter_code
_entity_poly.pdbx_strand_id
1 'polypeptide(L)'
;MSNSPVRDYDGIIADGSIRSGKTLSMSLSFVLWAMESFQGQNFAMCGKTIGSFRRNVLVLLKQMLRSRGYGVSDRRADNLLIVTRKGVTNYFYIFGGKDERSQDLIQGITLAGCLFDEVALMPESFVNQATGRCSVDGSKFWFNCNPGSPQHWFKLNWIDKAAEKNLLYLHFTMEDNLALTEKIKARYRSMYSGVFYKRYIEGLWTVAEGLIYRLFVENEERYYIDRKDVPRLKYIEVGADVGGNKSNHAFVANGFDEDFRVMYVLKARSIKADGVSVSQFINEFVKFVDSVIKDYGFVDTCWPDCAEVAILNELAAKTPYRIRGSIKGEIIDRIRCADILFSEGRIKLVRSETEDLAAGLRTAVWDPDKFEDTRLDDGTSDIDILDAWEYGYTPHMRRLLRSWKNENT
;
A
#
# COMPACT_ATOMS: atom_id res chain seq x y z
N MET A 1 -36.17 11.02 -13.72
CA MET A 1 -34.85 10.34 -13.87
C MET A 1 -35.02 8.93 -14.45
N SER A 2 -35.81 8.80 -15.51
CA SER A 2 -36.19 7.50 -16.11
C SER A 2 -35.15 6.88 -17.05
N ASN A 3 -34.03 7.54 -17.32
CA ASN A 3 -33.03 7.13 -18.33
C ASN A 3 -31.60 7.03 -17.78
N SER A 4 -31.40 6.56 -16.54
CA SER A 4 -30.05 6.29 -16.07
C SER A 4 -29.55 4.98 -16.72
N PRO A 5 -28.39 4.99 -17.42
CA PRO A 5 -27.83 3.78 -18.04
C PRO A 5 -27.49 2.69 -17.01
N VAL A 6 -27.49 3.01 -15.73
CA VAL A 6 -27.21 2.05 -14.62
C VAL A 6 -28.42 1.16 -14.29
N ARG A 7 -29.63 1.50 -14.79
CA ARG A 7 -30.83 0.70 -14.45
C ARG A 7 -30.78 -0.74 -14.92
N ASP A 8 -30.16 -0.99 -16.05
CA ASP A 8 -30.15 -2.29 -16.72
C ASP A 8 -28.98 -3.17 -16.32
N TYR A 9 -28.06 -2.66 -15.49
CA TYR A 9 -26.88 -3.40 -15.02
C TYR A 9 -27.05 -3.84 -13.57
N ASP A 10 -26.46 -5.00 -13.23
CA ASP A 10 -26.41 -5.54 -11.86
C ASP A 10 -25.32 -4.87 -11.01
N GLY A 11 -24.48 -4.05 -11.60
CA GLY A 11 -23.47 -3.27 -10.88
C GLY A 11 -22.59 -2.43 -11.78
N ILE A 12 -21.64 -1.76 -11.17
CA ILE A 12 -20.67 -0.87 -11.83
C ILE A 12 -19.26 -1.22 -11.37
N ILE A 13 -18.34 -1.35 -12.31
CA ILE A 13 -16.91 -1.39 -12.06
C ILE A 13 -16.27 -0.07 -12.54
N ALA A 14 -15.58 0.64 -11.67
CA ALA A 14 -14.81 1.83 -12.00
C ALA A 14 -13.33 1.57 -11.69
N ASP A 15 -12.51 1.34 -12.70
CA ASP A 15 -11.06 1.20 -12.55
C ASP A 15 -10.31 2.39 -13.15
N GLY A 16 -8.99 2.39 -13.03
CA GLY A 16 -8.13 3.36 -13.70
C GLY A 16 -7.18 4.10 -12.76
N SER A 17 -6.65 5.24 -13.24
CA SER A 17 -5.56 5.97 -12.58
C SER A 17 -5.93 6.50 -11.19
N ILE A 18 -4.91 6.75 -10.36
CA ILE A 18 -5.09 7.46 -9.09
C ILE A 18 -5.63 8.88 -9.33
N ARG A 19 -6.29 9.45 -8.31
CA ARG A 19 -6.82 10.83 -8.34
C ARG A 19 -7.84 11.13 -9.45
N SER A 20 -8.36 10.14 -10.13
CA SER A 20 -9.38 10.29 -11.18
C SER A 20 -10.79 10.62 -10.66
N GLY A 21 -11.00 10.61 -9.33
CA GLY A 21 -12.30 10.92 -8.73
C GLY A 21 -13.22 9.71 -8.51
N LYS A 22 -12.79 8.49 -8.87
CA LYS A 22 -13.58 7.25 -8.77
C LYS A 22 -14.25 7.05 -7.41
N THR A 23 -13.47 7.05 -6.33
CA THR A 23 -13.97 6.81 -4.96
C THR A 23 -15.12 7.74 -4.60
N LEU A 24 -15.00 9.02 -4.94
CA LEU A 24 -15.99 10.02 -4.64
C LEU A 24 -17.27 9.80 -5.44
N SER A 25 -17.14 9.62 -6.75
CA SER A 25 -18.26 9.40 -7.67
C SER A 25 -19.00 8.11 -7.33
N MET A 26 -18.25 7.02 -7.09
CA MET A 26 -18.83 5.72 -6.79
C MET A 26 -19.54 5.70 -5.43
N SER A 27 -18.93 6.26 -4.38
CA SER A 27 -19.55 6.29 -3.05
C SER A 27 -20.81 7.14 -2.99
N LEU A 28 -20.80 8.30 -3.67
CA LEU A 28 -21.98 9.17 -3.72
C LEU A 28 -23.11 8.53 -4.53
N SER A 29 -22.81 8.03 -5.74
CA SER A 29 -23.81 7.40 -6.60
C SER A 29 -24.43 6.17 -5.97
N PHE A 30 -23.65 5.36 -5.24
CA PHE A 30 -24.14 4.21 -4.47
C PHE A 30 -25.20 4.61 -3.44
N VAL A 31 -24.89 5.62 -2.61
CA VAL A 31 -25.85 6.07 -1.58
C VAL A 31 -27.08 6.72 -2.22
N LEU A 32 -26.92 7.51 -3.27
CA LEU A 32 -28.05 8.13 -3.98
C LEU A 32 -28.97 7.06 -4.57
N TRP A 33 -28.43 6.08 -5.25
CA TRP A 33 -29.20 4.93 -5.76
C TRP A 33 -29.94 4.17 -4.66
N ALA A 34 -29.25 3.86 -3.55
CA ALA A 34 -29.86 3.16 -2.43
C ALA A 34 -31.03 3.93 -1.82
N MET A 35 -30.91 5.26 -1.72
CA MET A 35 -31.96 6.12 -1.17
C MET A 35 -33.12 6.39 -2.15
N GLU A 36 -32.91 6.21 -3.45
CA GLU A 36 -33.98 6.30 -4.45
C GLU A 36 -34.73 4.99 -4.65
N SER A 37 -34.05 3.85 -4.44
CA SER A 37 -34.58 2.52 -4.80
C SER A 37 -35.14 1.73 -3.61
N PHE A 38 -34.71 2.03 -2.37
CA PHE A 38 -35.00 1.21 -1.20
C PHE A 38 -35.43 1.98 0.03
N GLN A 39 -36.17 1.29 0.91
CA GLN A 39 -36.60 1.75 2.22
C GLN A 39 -36.32 0.67 3.27
N GLY A 40 -35.65 1.04 4.35
CA GLY A 40 -35.40 0.15 5.48
C GLY A 40 -34.40 -0.99 5.22
N GLN A 41 -33.59 -0.86 4.15
CA GLN A 41 -32.66 -1.92 3.72
C GLN A 41 -31.24 -1.70 4.25
N ASN A 42 -30.51 -2.83 4.30
CA ASN A 42 -29.12 -2.87 4.69
C ASN A 42 -28.20 -2.87 3.45
N PHE A 43 -27.10 -2.14 3.53
CA PHE A 43 -26.08 -2.04 2.50
C PHE A 43 -24.70 -2.24 3.14
N ALA A 44 -23.73 -2.77 2.39
CA ALA A 44 -22.35 -2.87 2.81
C ALA A 44 -21.49 -1.80 2.12
N MET A 45 -20.60 -1.17 2.89
CA MET A 45 -19.56 -0.28 2.40
C MET A 45 -18.22 -0.84 2.87
N CYS A 46 -17.43 -1.38 1.94
CA CYS A 46 -16.23 -2.15 2.20
C CYS A 46 -14.97 -1.38 1.80
N GLY A 47 -13.97 -1.37 2.66
CA GLY A 47 -12.62 -0.87 2.38
C GLY A 47 -11.57 -1.86 2.86
N LYS A 48 -10.29 -1.68 2.52
CA LYS A 48 -9.21 -2.54 3.03
C LYS A 48 -9.23 -2.59 4.58
N THR A 49 -9.48 -1.48 5.24
CA THR A 49 -9.73 -1.43 6.70
C THR A 49 -10.86 -0.44 6.99
N ILE A 50 -11.62 -0.67 8.07
CA ILE A 50 -12.65 0.26 8.53
C ILE A 50 -12.06 1.66 8.77
N GLY A 51 -10.88 1.73 9.38
CA GLY A 51 -10.23 3.01 9.68
C GLY A 51 -9.82 3.80 8.44
N SER A 52 -9.28 3.16 7.39
CA SER A 52 -8.94 3.82 6.13
C SER A 52 -10.20 4.27 5.38
N PHE A 53 -11.21 3.41 5.30
CA PHE A 53 -12.49 3.72 4.66
C PHE A 53 -13.15 4.95 5.30
N ARG A 54 -13.20 4.99 6.63
CA ARG A 54 -13.76 6.14 7.36
C ARG A 54 -13.03 7.45 7.06
N ARG A 55 -11.69 7.43 7.01
CA ARG A 55 -10.89 8.63 6.71
C ARG A 55 -10.99 9.06 5.26
N ASN A 56 -10.91 8.12 4.33
CA ASN A 56 -10.74 8.43 2.91
C ASN A 56 -12.08 8.64 2.19
N VAL A 57 -13.14 7.94 2.62
CA VAL A 57 -14.45 7.95 1.97
C VAL A 57 -15.49 8.68 2.81
N LEU A 58 -15.73 8.23 4.06
CA LEU A 58 -16.89 8.69 4.82
C LEU A 58 -16.84 10.16 5.22
N VAL A 59 -15.67 10.73 5.46
CA VAL A 59 -15.57 12.15 5.85
C VAL A 59 -16.21 13.04 4.79
N LEU A 60 -15.78 12.87 3.54
CA LEU A 60 -16.26 13.69 2.43
C LEU A 60 -17.67 13.28 2.00
N LEU A 61 -17.98 12.00 1.94
CA LEU A 61 -19.32 11.49 1.62
C LEU A 61 -20.39 12.08 2.54
N LYS A 62 -20.15 12.12 3.86
CA LYS A 62 -21.10 12.72 4.82
C LYS A 62 -21.33 14.20 4.56
N GLN A 63 -20.28 14.96 4.23
CA GLN A 63 -20.40 16.38 3.88
C GLN A 63 -21.28 16.56 2.63
N MET A 64 -21.01 15.77 1.59
CA MET A 64 -21.77 15.84 0.33
C MET A 64 -23.23 15.42 0.49
N LEU A 65 -23.53 14.42 1.31
CA LEU A 65 -24.91 14.02 1.59
C LEU A 65 -25.65 15.11 2.36
N ARG A 66 -25.04 15.68 3.39
CA ARG A 66 -25.65 16.77 4.18
C ARG A 66 -25.92 18.02 3.32
N SER A 67 -24.98 18.40 2.43
CA SER A 67 -25.17 19.54 1.51
C SER A 67 -26.34 19.33 0.52
N ARG A 68 -26.76 18.07 0.32
CA ARG A 68 -27.88 17.68 -0.53
C ARG A 68 -29.18 17.43 0.24
N GLY A 69 -29.22 17.80 1.54
CA GLY A 69 -30.38 17.67 2.39
C GLY A 69 -30.66 16.26 2.92
N TYR A 70 -29.63 15.38 2.98
CA TYR A 70 -29.74 14.10 3.65
C TYR A 70 -29.42 14.24 5.14
N GLY A 71 -30.24 13.63 6.00
CA GLY A 71 -29.90 13.36 7.39
C GLY A 71 -28.85 12.23 7.45
N VAL A 72 -27.76 12.43 8.19
CA VAL A 72 -26.68 11.45 8.29
C VAL A 72 -26.29 11.26 9.75
N SER A 73 -26.52 10.06 10.29
CA SER A 73 -26.12 9.63 11.63
C SER A 73 -25.03 8.57 11.54
N ASP A 74 -23.87 8.82 12.15
CA ASP A 74 -22.70 7.94 12.14
C ASP A 74 -22.54 7.27 13.51
N ARG A 75 -22.99 6.01 13.63
CA ARG A 75 -22.85 5.17 14.81
C ARG A 75 -21.52 4.42 14.75
N ARG A 76 -20.47 5.03 15.28
CA ARG A 76 -19.10 4.51 15.17
C ARG A 76 -18.88 3.17 15.87
N ALA A 77 -19.53 2.96 17.03
CA ALA A 77 -19.42 1.71 17.78
C ALA A 77 -19.97 0.51 16.97
N ASP A 78 -21.04 0.74 16.22
CA ASP A 78 -21.73 -0.29 15.44
C ASP A 78 -21.20 -0.39 14.00
N ASN A 79 -20.21 0.44 13.62
CA ASN A 79 -19.74 0.60 12.24
C ASN A 79 -20.89 0.86 11.25
N LEU A 80 -21.88 1.66 11.65
CA LEU A 80 -23.13 1.87 10.92
C LEU A 80 -23.31 3.36 10.58
N LEU A 81 -23.57 3.65 9.30
CA LEU A 81 -24.03 4.93 8.82
C LEU A 81 -25.52 4.85 8.49
N ILE A 82 -26.36 5.66 9.14
CA ILE A 82 -27.80 5.75 8.85
C ILE A 82 -28.04 7.00 8.00
N VAL A 83 -28.66 6.82 6.85
CA VAL A 83 -28.98 7.92 5.94
C VAL A 83 -30.49 8.06 5.81
N THR A 84 -30.98 9.29 5.96
CA THR A 84 -32.42 9.60 5.92
C THR A 84 -32.71 10.76 4.96
N ARG A 85 -33.82 10.68 4.23
CA ARG A 85 -34.32 11.79 3.39
C ARG A 85 -35.78 11.57 3.07
N LYS A 86 -36.62 12.60 3.29
CA LYS A 86 -38.07 12.60 2.92
C LYS A 86 -38.82 11.33 3.39
N GLY A 87 -38.55 10.87 4.61
CA GLY A 87 -39.18 9.68 5.19
C GLY A 87 -38.52 8.36 4.82
N VAL A 88 -37.60 8.33 3.87
CA VAL A 88 -36.78 7.14 3.53
C VAL A 88 -35.63 7.03 4.51
N THR A 89 -35.36 5.84 5.02
CA THR A 89 -34.21 5.51 5.88
C THR A 89 -33.57 4.23 5.42
N ASN A 90 -32.24 4.23 5.24
CA ASN A 90 -31.46 3.02 4.94
C ASN A 90 -30.18 2.96 5.79
N TYR A 91 -29.62 1.74 5.91
CA TYR A 91 -28.56 1.38 6.84
C TYR A 91 -27.31 0.93 6.09
N PHE A 92 -26.19 1.61 6.27
CA PHE A 92 -24.93 1.33 5.58
C PHE A 92 -23.88 0.84 6.58
N TYR A 93 -23.63 -0.47 6.60
CA TYR A 93 -22.65 -1.12 7.45
C TYR A 93 -21.26 -1.00 6.85
N ILE A 94 -20.26 -0.70 7.68
CA ILE A 94 -18.88 -0.48 7.24
C ILE A 94 -18.05 -1.68 7.62
N PHE A 95 -17.44 -2.33 6.60
CA PHE A 95 -16.60 -3.51 6.77
C PHE A 95 -15.16 -3.24 6.32
N GLY A 96 -14.21 -3.99 6.93
CA GLY A 96 -12.81 -4.06 6.50
C GLY A 96 -12.52 -5.43 5.90
N GLY A 97 -12.08 -5.47 4.64
CA GLY A 97 -11.63 -6.68 3.96
C GLY A 97 -10.11 -6.76 3.94
N LYS A 98 -9.47 -6.93 5.12
CA LYS A 98 -8.01 -6.92 5.24
C LYS A 98 -7.38 -8.26 4.89
N ASP A 99 -8.02 -9.35 5.28
CA ASP A 99 -7.51 -10.73 5.19
C ASP A 99 -8.67 -11.72 5.01
N GLU A 100 -8.36 -12.99 4.80
CA GLU A 100 -9.34 -14.06 4.55
C GLU A 100 -10.36 -14.22 5.69
N ARG A 101 -10.01 -13.90 6.94
CA ARG A 101 -10.93 -13.97 8.09
C ARG A 101 -12.00 -12.88 8.04
N SER A 102 -11.78 -11.84 7.23
CA SER A 102 -12.74 -10.73 7.11
C SER A 102 -14.06 -11.17 6.51
N GLN A 103 -14.11 -12.30 5.78
CA GLN A 103 -15.35 -12.87 5.24
C GLN A 103 -16.36 -13.23 6.37
N ASP A 104 -15.88 -13.59 7.56
CA ASP A 104 -16.75 -13.97 8.68
C ASP A 104 -17.54 -12.77 9.23
N LEU A 105 -17.02 -11.55 9.05
CA LEU A 105 -17.66 -10.33 9.54
C LEU A 105 -18.96 -9.97 8.81
N ILE A 106 -19.14 -10.48 7.59
CA ILE A 106 -20.30 -10.18 6.73
C ILE A 106 -21.28 -11.34 6.68
N GLN A 107 -21.04 -12.42 7.43
CA GLN A 107 -21.96 -13.54 7.51
C GLN A 107 -23.27 -13.16 8.22
N GLY A 108 -24.37 -13.75 7.77
CA GLY A 108 -25.68 -13.61 8.42
C GLY A 108 -26.46 -12.32 8.12
N ILE A 109 -25.88 -11.35 7.41
CA ILE A 109 -26.58 -10.13 6.99
C ILE A 109 -27.18 -10.30 5.60
N THR A 110 -28.41 -9.84 5.39
CA THR A 110 -29.03 -9.69 4.07
C THR A 110 -28.82 -8.26 3.57
N LEU A 111 -28.31 -8.11 2.35
CA LEU A 111 -27.94 -6.82 1.78
C LEU A 111 -28.75 -6.52 0.51
N ALA A 112 -29.06 -5.24 0.32
CA ALA A 112 -29.62 -4.70 -0.92
C ALA A 112 -28.54 -4.14 -1.86
N GLY A 113 -27.27 -4.15 -1.46
CA GLY A 113 -26.14 -3.77 -2.29
C GLY A 113 -24.84 -3.64 -1.54
N CYS A 114 -23.73 -3.68 -2.28
CA CYS A 114 -22.38 -3.54 -1.77
C CYS A 114 -21.57 -2.50 -2.54
N LEU A 115 -20.80 -1.69 -1.82
CA LEU A 115 -19.76 -0.82 -2.37
C LEU A 115 -18.40 -1.30 -1.89
N PHE A 116 -17.45 -1.48 -2.79
CA PHE A 116 -16.06 -1.84 -2.49
C PHE A 116 -15.12 -0.73 -2.96
N ASP A 117 -14.46 -0.08 -2.01
CA ASP A 117 -13.42 0.92 -2.28
C ASP A 117 -12.04 0.26 -2.24
N GLU A 118 -11.28 0.38 -3.31
CA GLU A 118 -10.01 -0.31 -3.52
C GLU A 118 -10.14 -1.84 -3.49
N VAL A 119 -11.13 -2.39 -4.22
CA VAL A 119 -11.46 -3.83 -4.21
C VAL A 119 -10.28 -4.75 -4.55
N ALA A 120 -9.34 -4.31 -5.38
CA ALA A 120 -8.13 -5.07 -5.71
C ALA A 120 -7.19 -5.28 -4.50
N LEU A 121 -7.41 -4.61 -3.37
CA LEU A 121 -6.64 -4.81 -2.13
C LEU A 121 -7.36 -5.73 -1.13
N MET A 122 -8.48 -6.35 -1.53
CA MET A 122 -9.27 -7.24 -0.67
C MET A 122 -9.12 -8.70 -1.13
N PRO A 123 -9.24 -9.67 -0.23
CA PRO A 123 -9.30 -11.08 -0.61
C PRO A 123 -10.54 -11.37 -1.46
N GLU A 124 -10.40 -12.26 -2.44
CA GLU A 124 -11.50 -12.71 -3.29
C GLU A 124 -12.63 -13.34 -2.47
N SER A 125 -12.30 -14.13 -1.46
CA SER A 125 -13.26 -14.78 -0.56
C SER A 125 -14.20 -13.76 0.12
N PHE A 126 -13.64 -12.63 0.60
CA PHE A 126 -14.42 -11.56 1.22
C PHE A 126 -15.39 -10.91 0.23
N VAL A 127 -14.95 -10.63 -0.98
CA VAL A 127 -15.79 -10.00 -2.02
C VAL A 127 -16.89 -10.96 -2.48
N ASN A 128 -16.57 -12.24 -2.69
CA ASN A 128 -17.55 -13.26 -3.04
C ASN A 128 -18.58 -13.47 -1.92
N GLN A 129 -18.14 -13.47 -0.66
CA GLN A 129 -19.07 -13.56 0.48
C GLN A 129 -20.02 -12.35 0.54
N ALA A 130 -19.49 -11.13 0.40
CA ALA A 130 -20.29 -9.91 0.46
C ALA A 130 -21.31 -9.82 -0.68
N THR A 131 -20.89 -10.11 -1.90
CA THR A 131 -21.79 -10.11 -3.07
C THR A 131 -22.85 -11.22 -2.99
N GLY A 132 -22.49 -12.40 -2.44
CA GLY A 132 -23.43 -13.48 -2.17
C GLY A 132 -24.50 -13.15 -1.10
N ARG A 133 -24.32 -12.09 -0.30
CA ARG A 133 -25.34 -11.59 0.65
C ARG A 133 -26.33 -10.62 0.04
N CYS A 134 -26.12 -10.17 -1.19
CA CYS A 134 -27.02 -9.28 -1.90
C CYS A 134 -28.17 -10.09 -2.51
N SER A 135 -29.16 -10.43 -1.70
CA SER A 135 -30.32 -11.27 -2.08
C SER A 135 -31.65 -10.52 -2.06
N VAL A 136 -31.62 -9.21 -1.86
CA VAL A 136 -32.82 -8.36 -2.01
C VAL A 136 -33.05 -8.12 -3.51
N ASP A 137 -34.30 -8.16 -3.94
CA ASP A 137 -34.66 -7.89 -5.34
C ASP A 137 -34.18 -6.50 -5.78
N GLY A 138 -33.54 -6.41 -6.95
CA GLY A 138 -32.91 -5.19 -7.46
C GLY A 138 -31.58 -4.83 -6.80
N SER A 139 -30.97 -5.72 -5.99
CA SER A 139 -29.65 -5.50 -5.40
C SER A 139 -28.56 -5.32 -6.47
N LYS A 140 -27.56 -4.48 -6.19
CA LYS A 140 -26.47 -4.15 -7.11
C LYS A 140 -25.12 -4.03 -6.41
N PHE A 141 -24.02 -4.05 -7.23
CA PHE A 141 -22.63 -3.98 -6.78
C PHE A 141 -21.91 -2.75 -7.34
N TRP A 142 -21.16 -2.06 -6.51
CA TRP A 142 -20.24 -0.98 -6.90
C TRP A 142 -18.82 -1.35 -6.55
N PHE A 143 -17.93 -1.36 -7.52
CA PHE A 143 -16.52 -1.65 -7.34
C PHE A 143 -15.68 -0.50 -7.84
N ASN A 144 -14.67 -0.08 -7.07
CA ASN A 144 -13.61 0.75 -7.61
C ASN A 144 -12.23 0.21 -7.23
N CYS A 145 -11.25 0.40 -8.10
CA CYS A 145 -9.85 0.04 -7.85
C CYS A 145 -8.88 0.83 -8.74
N ASN A 146 -7.61 0.75 -8.37
CA ASN A 146 -6.51 1.05 -9.26
C ASN A 146 -6.00 -0.25 -9.87
N PRO A 147 -5.45 -0.22 -11.09
CA PRO A 147 -4.91 -1.41 -11.75
C PRO A 147 -3.72 -2.03 -11.02
N GLY A 148 -3.57 -3.33 -11.18
CA GLY A 148 -2.47 -4.15 -10.73
C GLY A 148 -1.94 -5.04 -11.87
N SER A 149 -1.56 -6.28 -11.53
CA SER A 149 -1.23 -7.31 -12.51
C SER A 149 -2.44 -7.71 -13.36
N PRO A 150 -2.30 -7.97 -14.68
CA PRO A 150 -3.36 -8.50 -15.51
C PRO A 150 -3.90 -9.86 -15.03
N GLN A 151 -3.11 -10.60 -14.26
CA GLN A 151 -3.48 -11.90 -13.70
C GLN A 151 -4.18 -11.79 -12.34
N HIS A 152 -4.43 -10.59 -11.87
CA HIS A 152 -5.12 -10.37 -10.59
C HIS A 152 -6.55 -10.93 -10.65
N TRP A 153 -6.99 -11.64 -9.58
CA TRP A 153 -8.30 -12.29 -9.51
C TRP A 153 -9.47 -11.36 -9.87
N PHE A 154 -9.43 -10.09 -9.45
CA PHE A 154 -10.49 -9.13 -9.74
C PHE A 154 -10.53 -8.77 -11.23
N LYS A 155 -9.35 -8.65 -11.88
CA LYS A 155 -9.26 -8.44 -13.34
C LYS A 155 -9.87 -9.62 -14.10
N LEU A 156 -9.43 -10.84 -13.79
CA LEU A 156 -9.85 -12.06 -14.50
C LEU A 156 -11.31 -12.43 -14.24
N ASN A 157 -11.78 -12.30 -12.98
CA ASN A 157 -13.08 -12.82 -12.57
C ASN A 157 -14.21 -11.79 -12.61
N TRP A 158 -13.88 -10.48 -12.65
CA TRP A 158 -14.86 -9.41 -12.64
C TRP A 158 -14.75 -8.47 -13.83
N ILE A 159 -13.57 -7.86 -14.07
CA ILE A 159 -13.41 -6.87 -15.16
C ILE A 159 -13.56 -7.56 -16.53
N ASP A 160 -12.81 -8.66 -16.77
CA ASP A 160 -12.85 -9.38 -18.05
C ASP A 160 -14.20 -10.08 -18.29
N LYS A 161 -14.95 -10.35 -17.24
CA LYS A 161 -16.27 -10.94 -17.28
C LYS A 161 -17.41 -9.94 -17.02
N ALA A 162 -17.13 -8.65 -17.13
CA ALA A 162 -18.12 -7.62 -16.81
C ALA A 162 -19.40 -7.76 -17.66
N ALA A 163 -19.26 -8.03 -18.95
CA ALA A 163 -20.41 -8.25 -19.83
C ALA A 163 -21.22 -9.51 -19.45
N GLU A 164 -20.55 -10.64 -19.13
CA GLU A 164 -21.20 -11.88 -18.70
C GLU A 164 -21.96 -11.70 -17.38
N LYS A 165 -21.44 -10.84 -16.49
CA LYS A 165 -22.01 -10.55 -15.18
C LYS A 165 -22.97 -9.36 -15.19
N ASN A 166 -23.34 -8.87 -16.38
CA ASN A 166 -24.20 -7.70 -16.55
C ASN A 166 -23.72 -6.47 -15.75
N LEU A 167 -22.41 -6.17 -15.79
CA LEU A 167 -21.80 -5.05 -15.09
C LEU A 167 -21.40 -3.95 -16.05
N LEU A 168 -21.69 -2.71 -15.70
CA LEU A 168 -21.19 -1.53 -16.41
C LEU A 168 -19.71 -1.32 -16.04
N TYR A 169 -18.83 -1.46 -17.03
CA TYR A 169 -17.41 -1.18 -16.85
C TYR A 169 -17.06 0.25 -17.30
N LEU A 170 -16.43 1.00 -16.41
CA LEU A 170 -15.99 2.38 -16.62
C LEU A 170 -14.50 2.49 -16.29
N HIS A 171 -13.74 3.01 -17.23
CA HIS A 171 -12.32 3.30 -17.04
C HIS A 171 -12.11 4.80 -16.83
N PHE A 172 -11.39 5.16 -15.75
CA PHE A 172 -11.14 6.54 -15.37
C PHE A 172 -9.64 6.87 -15.44
N THR A 173 -9.34 8.02 -15.98
CA THR A 173 -8.01 8.60 -15.99
C THR A 173 -7.94 9.84 -15.08
N MET A 174 -6.74 10.34 -14.82
CA MET A 174 -6.56 11.57 -14.05
C MET A 174 -7.17 12.78 -14.79
N GLU A 175 -7.34 12.70 -16.10
CA GLU A 175 -7.94 13.76 -16.93
C GLU A 175 -9.44 13.92 -16.67
N ASP A 176 -10.12 12.87 -16.23
CA ASP A 176 -11.55 12.90 -15.90
C ASP A 176 -11.85 13.69 -14.61
N ASN A 177 -10.82 13.99 -13.81
CA ASN A 177 -10.98 14.77 -12.60
C ASN A 177 -10.75 16.26 -12.86
N LEU A 178 -11.83 16.96 -13.16
CA LEU A 178 -11.83 18.40 -13.45
C LEU A 178 -11.42 19.29 -12.26
N ALA A 179 -11.35 18.73 -11.04
CA ALA A 179 -10.88 19.47 -9.86
C ALA A 179 -9.35 19.53 -9.75
N LEU A 180 -8.61 18.75 -10.55
CA LEU A 180 -7.15 18.76 -10.55
C LEU A 180 -6.60 19.79 -11.53
N THR A 181 -5.72 20.66 -11.03
CA THR A 181 -4.96 21.58 -11.88
C THR A 181 -3.84 20.84 -12.61
N GLU A 182 -3.40 21.33 -13.77
CA GLU A 182 -2.29 20.75 -14.52
C GLU A 182 -0.98 20.69 -13.70
N LYS A 183 -0.76 21.66 -12.81
CA LYS A 183 0.38 21.63 -11.88
C LYS A 183 0.33 20.39 -10.96
N ILE A 184 -0.86 20.04 -10.44
CA ILE A 184 -1.05 18.87 -9.59
C ILE A 184 -0.88 17.59 -10.41
N LYS A 185 -1.46 17.51 -11.61
CA LYS A 185 -1.31 16.35 -12.51
C LYS A 185 0.15 16.12 -12.89
N ALA A 186 0.89 17.16 -13.28
CA ALA A 186 2.31 17.07 -13.61
C ALA A 186 3.14 16.52 -12.44
N ARG A 187 2.82 16.97 -11.21
CA ARG A 187 3.45 16.48 -9.99
C ARG A 187 3.21 14.98 -9.80
N TYR A 188 1.97 14.48 -9.97
CA TYR A 188 1.70 13.04 -9.88
C TYR A 188 2.40 12.24 -10.97
N ARG A 189 2.46 12.75 -12.20
CA ARG A 189 3.20 12.12 -13.29
C ARG A 189 4.69 11.97 -12.99
N SER A 190 5.30 12.95 -12.31
CA SER A 190 6.72 12.90 -11.94
C SER A 190 7.03 12.00 -10.73
N MET A 191 6.01 11.60 -9.94
CA MET A 191 6.20 10.77 -8.75
C MET A 191 6.39 9.30 -9.04
N TYR A 192 6.00 8.83 -10.21
CA TYR A 192 5.98 7.41 -10.53
C TYR A 192 6.81 7.13 -11.77
N SER A 193 7.43 5.95 -11.82
CA SER A 193 8.18 5.44 -12.95
C SER A 193 7.78 3.99 -13.27
N GLY A 194 8.25 3.45 -14.37
CA GLY A 194 8.10 2.04 -14.73
C GLY A 194 6.64 1.54 -14.64
N VAL A 195 6.47 0.41 -13.97
CA VAL A 195 5.16 -0.22 -13.79
C VAL A 195 4.18 0.65 -13.00
N PHE A 196 4.67 1.41 -12.02
CA PHE A 196 3.82 2.28 -11.22
C PHE A 196 3.26 3.45 -12.04
N TYR A 197 4.03 3.98 -12.99
CA TYR A 197 3.54 5.00 -13.93
C TYR A 197 2.41 4.43 -14.79
N LYS A 198 2.61 3.26 -15.40
CA LYS A 198 1.60 2.60 -16.21
C LYS A 198 0.31 2.33 -15.42
N ARG A 199 0.41 1.81 -14.19
CA ARG A 199 -0.76 1.47 -13.35
C ARG A 199 -1.45 2.69 -12.77
N TYR A 200 -0.70 3.61 -12.16
CA TYR A 200 -1.28 4.68 -11.34
C TYR A 200 -1.51 5.97 -12.12
N ILE A 201 -0.74 6.24 -13.18
CA ILE A 201 -0.92 7.43 -14.02
C ILE A 201 -1.73 7.12 -15.28
N GLU A 202 -1.34 6.08 -16.02
CA GLU A 202 -2.05 5.70 -17.25
C GLU A 202 -3.29 4.83 -16.97
N GLY A 203 -3.40 4.23 -15.80
CA GLY A 203 -4.54 3.42 -15.39
C GLY A 203 -4.56 2.02 -16.02
N LEU A 204 -3.41 1.46 -16.40
CA LEU A 204 -3.31 0.22 -17.16
C LEU A 204 -3.07 -1.00 -16.25
N TRP A 205 -3.78 -2.08 -16.52
CA TRP A 205 -3.44 -3.39 -15.97
C TRP A 205 -2.24 -3.93 -16.74
N THR A 206 -1.08 -3.99 -16.09
CA THR A 206 0.17 -4.38 -16.75
C THR A 206 1.06 -5.21 -15.84
N VAL A 207 1.84 -6.10 -16.45
CA VAL A 207 2.85 -6.91 -15.75
C VAL A 207 4.00 -6.00 -15.32
N ALA A 208 4.55 -6.27 -14.15
CA ALA A 208 5.78 -5.64 -13.71
C ALA A 208 6.96 -6.33 -14.38
N GLU A 209 7.76 -5.58 -15.13
CA GLU A 209 8.89 -6.10 -15.91
C GLU A 209 10.12 -5.20 -15.77
N GLY A 210 11.29 -5.80 -15.90
CA GLY A 210 12.58 -5.11 -15.90
C GLY A 210 13.03 -4.65 -14.51
N LEU A 211 13.90 -3.64 -14.50
CA LEU A 211 14.49 -3.11 -13.25
C LEU A 211 13.45 -2.53 -12.31
N ILE A 212 13.54 -2.90 -11.04
CA ILE A 212 12.67 -2.40 -9.98
C ILE A 212 13.03 -0.95 -9.64
N TYR A 213 14.31 -0.67 -9.37
CA TYR A 213 14.80 0.65 -8.95
C TYR A 213 15.43 1.44 -10.10
N ARG A 214 14.70 1.55 -11.19
CA ARG A 214 15.17 2.18 -12.43
C ARG A 214 15.69 3.60 -12.23
N LEU A 215 15.02 4.42 -11.43
CA LEU A 215 15.44 5.80 -11.15
C LEU A 215 16.81 5.87 -10.49
N PHE A 216 17.11 4.93 -9.59
CA PHE A 216 18.43 4.83 -8.99
C PHE A 216 19.49 4.49 -10.04
N VAL A 217 19.25 3.46 -10.86
CA VAL A 217 20.20 2.98 -11.87
C VAL A 217 20.51 4.06 -12.92
N GLU A 218 19.50 4.81 -13.37
CA GLU A 218 19.67 5.85 -14.40
C GLU A 218 20.46 7.07 -13.91
N ASN A 219 20.45 7.36 -12.60
CA ASN A 219 21.06 8.57 -12.04
C ASN A 219 21.69 8.32 -10.67
N GLU A 220 22.45 7.26 -10.52
CA GLU A 220 22.99 6.77 -9.24
C GLU A 220 23.75 7.84 -8.47
N GLU A 221 24.60 8.64 -9.16
CA GLU A 221 25.40 9.72 -8.56
C GLU A 221 24.55 10.78 -7.84
N ARG A 222 23.34 11.01 -8.26
CA ARG A 222 22.39 11.95 -7.62
C ARG A 222 22.04 11.54 -6.18
N TYR A 223 22.10 10.26 -5.90
CA TYR A 223 21.65 9.70 -4.63
C TYR A 223 22.78 9.49 -3.63
N TYR A 224 24.04 9.64 -4.02
CA TYR A 224 25.15 9.56 -3.07
C TYR A 224 25.35 10.84 -2.30
N ILE A 225 25.83 10.68 -1.07
CA ILE A 225 26.24 11.74 -0.15
C ILE A 225 27.53 11.32 0.57
N ASP A 226 28.40 12.25 0.84
CA ASP A 226 29.57 11.99 1.70
C ASP A 226 29.13 11.92 3.17
N ARG A 227 29.77 11.05 3.94
CA ARG A 227 29.44 10.89 5.37
C ARG A 227 29.48 12.20 6.15
N LYS A 228 30.43 13.10 5.86
CA LYS A 228 30.60 14.42 6.51
C LYS A 228 29.40 15.35 6.24
N ASP A 229 28.65 15.13 5.18
CA ASP A 229 27.55 15.97 4.76
C ASP A 229 26.18 15.41 5.24
N VAL A 230 26.18 14.27 5.95
CA VAL A 230 24.98 13.75 6.61
C VAL A 230 24.60 14.69 7.74
N PRO A 231 23.38 15.25 7.75
CA PRO A 231 22.98 16.19 8.79
C PRO A 231 22.79 15.47 10.13
N ARG A 232 22.54 16.23 11.18
CA ARG A 232 22.15 15.66 12.48
C ARG A 232 20.84 14.89 12.32
N LEU A 233 20.89 13.60 12.60
CA LEU A 233 19.74 12.70 12.52
C LEU A 233 18.94 12.72 13.82
N LYS A 234 17.63 12.51 13.71
CA LYS A 234 16.73 12.40 14.86
C LYS A 234 16.41 10.94 15.17
N TYR A 235 16.36 10.10 14.14
CA TYR A 235 16.06 8.67 14.26
C TYR A 235 17.06 7.87 13.42
N ILE A 236 17.54 6.75 13.97
CA ILE A 236 18.35 5.78 13.24
C ILE A 236 17.76 4.40 13.51
N GLU A 237 17.32 3.75 12.43
CA GLU A 237 16.68 2.45 12.45
C GLU A 237 17.53 1.43 11.69
N VAL A 238 17.73 0.26 12.26
CA VAL A 238 18.48 -0.82 11.61
C VAL A 238 17.53 -1.90 11.21
N GLY A 239 17.38 -2.15 9.91
CA GLY A 239 16.70 -3.36 9.42
C GLY A 239 17.71 -4.49 9.26
N ALA A 240 17.26 -5.71 9.51
CA ALA A 240 18.08 -6.91 9.29
C ALA A 240 17.20 -8.03 8.71
N ASP A 241 17.79 -8.75 7.76
CA ASP A 241 17.22 -9.98 7.24
C ASP A 241 18.09 -11.17 7.63
N VAL A 242 17.43 -12.21 8.16
CA VAL A 242 18.11 -13.42 8.63
C VAL A 242 18.00 -14.50 7.57
N GLY A 243 19.01 -14.57 6.72
CA GLY A 243 19.05 -15.53 5.63
C GLY A 243 19.16 -16.99 6.07
N GLY A 244 18.69 -17.89 5.21
CA GLY A 244 18.86 -19.34 5.33
C GLY A 244 20.07 -19.87 4.54
N ASN A 245 20.19 -21.19 4.40
CA ASN A 245 21.38 -21.87 3.84
C ASN A 245 21.82 -21.49 2.41
N LYS A 246 21.03 -20.70 1.67
CA LYS A 246 21.37 -20.26 0.29
C LYS A 246 21.25 -18.75 0.09
N SER A 247 20.95 -18.01 1.15
CA SER A 247 20.77 -16.58 1.13
C SER A 247 21.84 -15.86 1.94
N ASN A 248 21.70 -14.56 2.14
CA ASN A 248 22.63 -13.77 2.93
C ASN A 248 21.97 -13.33 4.25
N HIS A 249 22.79 -13.09 5.26
CA HIS A 249 22.38 -12.22 6.36
C HIS A 249 22.67 -10.79 5.94
N ALA A 250 21.69 -9.91 6.06
CA ALA A 250 21.80 -8.55 5.61
C ALA A 250 21.43 -7.53 6.71
N PHE A 251 22.15 -6.42 6.74
CA PHE A 251 21.96 -5.33 7.72
C PHE A 251 22.00 -4.00 7.01
N VAL A 252 21.01 -3.14 7.27
CA VAL A 252 20.98 -1.78 6.71
C VAL A 252 20.55 -0.79 7.78
N ALA A 253 21.32 0.30 7.93
CA ALA A 253 21.02 1.40 8.83
C ALA A 253 20.42 2.57 8.05
N ASN A 254 19.22 3.00 8.43
CA ASN A 254 18.49 4.12 7.88
C ASN A 254 18.42 5.25 8.91
N GLY A 255 18.83 6.46 8.51
CA GLY A 255 18.74 7.67 9.31
C GLY A 255 17.64 8.59 8.79
N PHE A 256 16.97 9.29 9.70
CA PHE A 256 15.90 10.23 9.38
C PHE A 256 16.06 11.54 10.14
N ASP A 257 15.68 12.65 9.50
CA ASP A 257 15.47 13.92 10.17
C ASP A 257 14.19 13.91 11.03
N GLU A 258 13.93 14.99 11.76
CA GLU A 258 12.78 15.10 12.65
C GLU A 258 11.44 14.98 11.90
N ASP A 259 11.37 15.49 10.67
CA ASP A 259 10.17 15.56 9.84
C ASP A 259 10.06 14.40 8.83
N PHE A 260 11.01 13.48 8.79
CA PHE A 260 11.08 12.40 7.80
C PHE A 260 11.09 12.89 6.34
N ARG A 261 11.79 14.03 6.08
CA ARG A 261 11.91 14.61 4.74
C ARG A 261 12.84 13.82 3.85
N VAL A 262 13.96 13.38 4.41
CA VAL A 262 14.99 12.61 3.69
C VAL A 262 15.31 11.34 4.46
N MET A 263 15.45 10.25 3.75
CA MET A 263 15.98 8.99 4.24
C MET A 263 17.46 8.89 3.86
N TYR A 264 18.33 8.78 4.85
CA TYR A 264 19.76 8.58 4.68
C TYR A 264 20.09 7.11 4.95
N VAL A 265 20.52 6.39 3.93
CA VAL A 265 21.09 5.05 4.13
C VAL A 265 22.53 5.24 4.58
N LEU A 266 22.79 4.91 5.83
CA LEU A 266 24.05 5.23 6.51
C LEU A 266 25.11 4.16 6.28
N LYS A 267 24.69 2.89 6.41
CA LYS A 267 25.51 1.70 6.20
C LYS A 267 24.67 0.55 5.68
N ALA A 268 25.28 -0.30 4.88
CA ALA A 268 24.70 -1.55 4.43
C ALA A 268 25.77 -2.64 4.42
N ARG A 269 25.41 -3.85 4.81
CA ARG A 269 26.29 -5.00 4.78
C ARG A 269 25.53 -6.28 4.53
N SER A 270 26.03 -7.09 3.64
CA SER A 270 25.57 -8.42 3.31
C SER A 270 26.67 -9.44 3.57
N ILE A 271 26.34 -10.58 4.20
CA ILE A 271 27.27 -11.67 4.46
C ILE A 271 26.61 -13.01 4.11
N LYS A 272 27.38 -13.95 3.56
CA LYS A 272 26.87 -15.29 3.29
C LYS A 272 26.36 -15.96 4.56
N ALA A 273 25.13 -16.51 4.53
CA ALA A 273 24.54 -17.19 5.68
C ALA A 273 24.99 -18.66 5.79
N ASP A 274 25.51 -19.25 4.71
CA ASP A 274 25.94 -20.64 4.68
C ASP A 274 27.05 -20.90 5.71
N GLY A 275 26.83 -21.87 6.59
CA GLY A 275 27.75 -22.21 7.66
C GLY A 275 27.82 -21.24 8.85
N VAL A 276 26.99 -20.20 8.86
CA VAL A 276 26.94 -19.21 9.94
C VAL A 276 25.96 -19.67 11.03
N SER A 277 26.46 -19.89 12.25
CA SER A 277 25.61 -20.21 13.40
C SER A 277 24.83 -18.97 13.88
N VAL A 278 23.74 -19.19 14.63
CA VAL A 278 22.97 -18.11 15.26
C VAL A 278 23.85 -17.18 16.11
N SER A 279 24.78 -17.75 16.87
CA SER A 279 25.70 -16.95 17.70
C SER A 279 26.67 -16.09 16.86
N GLN A 280 27.12 -16.60 15.72
CA GLN A 280 27.95 -15.83 14.78
C GLN A 280 27.14 -14.71 14.12
N PHE A 281 25.89 -15.02 13.70
CA PHE A 281 24.97 -13.99 13.22
C PHE A 281 24.78 -12.86 14.24
N ILE A 282 24.49 -13.19 15.50
CA ILE A 282 24.32 -12.19 16.56
C ILE A 282 25.60 -11.35 16.73
N ASN A 283 26.78 -11.95 16.68
CA ASN A 283 28.04 -11.23 16.77
C ASN A 283 28.24 -10.26 15.60
N GLU A 284 27.94 -10.67 14.37
CA GLU A 284 28.04 -9.79 13.19
C GLU A 284 27.00 -8.66 13.24
N PHE A 285 25.79 -8.96 13.69
CA PHE A 285 24.76 -7.95 13.92
C PHE A 285 25.21 -6.91 14.96
N VAL A 286 25.76 -7.34 16.11
CA VAL A 286 26.29 -6.45 17.14
C VAL A 286 27.42 -5.58 16.59
N LYS A 287 28.40 -6.16 15.88
CA LYS A 287 29.48 -5.39 15.24
C LYS A 287 28.94 -4.34 14.28
N PHE A 288 27.91 -4.68 13.51
CA PHE A 288 27.28 -3.74 12.57
C PHE A 288 26.63 -2.57 13.32
N VAL A 289 25.76 -2.86 14.31
CA VAL A 289 25.06 -1.82 15.10
C VAL A 289 26.06 -0.97 15.87
N ASP A 290 27.09 -1.56 16.52
CA ASP A 290 28.13 -0.81 17.21
C ASP A 290 28.89 0.11 16.26
N SER A 291 29.13 -0.31 15.01
CA SER A 291 29.76 0.53 14.00
C SER A 291 28.89 1.74 13.62
N VAL A 292 27.58 1.57 13.58
CA VAL A 292 26.63 2.66 13.34
C VAL A 292 26.64 3.64 14.53
N ILE A 293 26.58 3.11 15.77
CA ILE A 293 26.61 3.92 16.99
C ILE A 293 27.93 4.69 17.09
N LYS A 294 29.06 4.06 16.78
CA LYS A 294 30.36 4.71 16.77
C LYS A 294 30.39 5.91 15.82
N ASP A 295 29.76 5.79 14.66
CA ASP A 295 29.85 6.79 13.60
C ASP A 295 28.79 7.89 13.70
N TYR A 296 27.61 7.56 14.25
CA TYR A 296 26.44 8.46 14.27
C TYR A 296 25.88 8.71 15.69
N GLY A 297 26.43 8.04 16.71
CA GLY A 297 26.15 8.30 18.12
C GLY A 297 25.06 7.43 18.77
N PHE A 298 24.09 6.91 18.00
CA PHE A 298 22.98 6.13 18.54
C PHE A 298 22.30 5.27 17.48
N VAL A 299 21.44 4.35 17.92
CA VAL A 299 20.44 3.60 17.13
C VAL A 299 19.17 3.54 17.97
N ASP A 300 18.02 3.87 17.39
CA ASP A 300 16.73 3.88 18.12
C ASP A 300 16.11 2.49 18.23
N THR A 301 15.97 1.80 17.11
CA THR A 301 15.35 0.48 17.06
C THR A 301 15.95 -0.38 15.95
N CYS A 302 16.10 -1.65 16.23
CA CYS A 302 16.48 -2.66 15.26
C CYS A 302 15.25 -3.51 14.90
N TRP A 303 15.06 -3.76 13.60
CA TRP A 303 13.91 -4.45 13.00
C TRP A 303 14.37 -5.71 12.26
N PRO A 304 14.81 -6.76 12.97
CA PRO A 304 15.17 -8.01 12.32
C PRO A 304 13.92 -8.75 11.85
N ASP A 305 13.99 -9.32 10.65
CA ASP A 305 13.05 -10.35 10.19
C ASP A 305 13.64 -11.72 10.47
N CYS A 306 13.09 -12.40 11.45
CA CYS A 306 13.50 -13.74 11.84
C CYS A 306 12.31 -14.67 11.63
N ALA A 307 12.50 -15.73 10.85
CA ALA A 307 11.50 -16.79 10.71
C ALA A 307 11.21 -17.48 12.05
N GLU A 308 12.22 -17.54 12.93
CA GLU A 308 12.13 -18.15 14.25
C GLU A 308 12.08 -17.09 15.36
N VAL A 309 11.00 -17.08 16.13
CA VAL A 309 10.83 -16.20 17.31
C VAL A 309 11.96 -16.39 18.32
N ALA A 310 12.57 -17.59 18.38
CA ALA A 310 13.69 -17.88 19.25
C ALA A 310 14.92 -17.00 18.98
N ILE A 311 15.25 -16.75 17.71
CA ILE A 311 16.37 -15.86 17.30
C ILE A 311 16.09 -14.42 17.72
N LEU A 312 14.86 -13.96 17.56
CA LEU A 312 14.43 -12.62 17.98
C LEU A 312 14.60 -12.43 19.49
N ASN A 313 14.16 -13.42 20.28
CA ASN A 313 14.30 -13.41 21.73
C ASN A 313 15.78 -13.46 22.17
N GLU A 314 16.60 -14.23 21.47
CA GLU A 314 18.02 -14.33 21.74
C GLU A 314 18.75 -13.00 21.44
N LEU A 315 18.44 -12.35 20.32
CA LEU A 315 18.91 -10.99 20.00
C LEU A 315 18.54 -9.99 21.11
N ALA A 316 17.27 -9.99 21.53
CA ALA A 316 16.78 -9.09 22.56
C ALA A 316 17.43 -9.34 23.93
N ALA A 317 17.77 -10.60 24.27
CA ALA A 317 18.39 -10.96 25.52
C ALA A 317 19.90 -10.70 25.55
N LYS A 318 20.58 -10.84 24.40
CA LYS A 318 22.06 -10.75 24.31
C LYS A 318 22.59 -9.40 23.87
N THR A 319 21.71 -8.46 23.48
CA THR A 319 22.12 -7.14 23.00
C THR A 319 21.49 -6.03 23.83
N PRO A 320 22.17 -4.87 23.99
CA PRO A 320 21.62 -3.72 24.70
C PRO A 320 20.65 -2.90 23.83
N TYR A 321 20.38 -3.33 22.59
CA TYR A 321 19.60 -2.57 21.64
C TYR A 321 18.10 -2.83 21.79
N ARG A 322 17.30 -1.89 21.36
CA ARG A 322 15.86 -2.05 21.27
C ARG A 322 15.53 -2.92 20.04
N ILE A 323 15.23 -4.18 20.27
CA ILE A 323 14.87 -5.13 19.22
C ILE A 323 13.35 -5.19 19.07
N ARG A 324 12.85 -5.12 17.84
CA ARG A 324 11.45 -5.33 17.47
C ARG A 324 11.38 -6.16 16.20
N GLY A 325 10.50 -7.14 16.15
CA GLY A 325 10.27 -7.89 14.90
C GLY A 325 9.83 -6.98 13.76
N SER A 326 10.28 -7.28 12.54
CA SER A 326 9.95 -6.53 11.33
C SER A 326 8.44 -6.38 11.15
N ILE A 327 8.00 -5.24 10.62
CA ILE A 327 6.61 -5.03 10.25
C ILE A 327 6.43 -5.52 8.82
N LYS A 328 5.76 -6.68 8.68
CA LYS A 328 5.47 -7.25 7.36
C LYS A 328 4.35 -6.46 6.69
N GLY A 329 4.60 -5.98 5.50
CA GLY A 329 3.65 -5.36 4.60
C GLY A 329 3.86 -5.91 3.20
N GLU A 330 2.95 -5.59 2.27
CA GLU A 330 3.10 -5.98 0.87
C GLU A 330 4.41 -5.43 0.29
N ILE A 331 5.19 -6.28 -0.37
CA ILE A 331 6.46 -5.90 -1.02
C ILE A 331 6.24 -4.73 -1.99
N ILE A 332 5.16 -4.78 -2.76
CA ILE A 332 4.81 -3.74 -3.73
C ILE A 332 4.60 -2.37 -3.08
N ASP A 333 4.07 -2.30 -1.85
CA ASP A 333 3.88 -1.04 -1.13
C ASP A 333 5.22 -0.47 -0.64
N ARG A 334 6.16 -1.33 -0.23
CA ARG A 334 7.51 -0.95 0.17
C ARG A 334 8.29 -0.40 -1.03
N ILE A 335 8.30 -1.12 -2.14
CA ILE A 335 8.95 -0.69 -3.38
C ILE A 335 8.36 0.63 -3.90
N ARG A 336 7.02 0.77 -3.90
CA ARG A 336 6.36 2.01 -4.29
C ARG A 336 6.76 3.21 -3.41
N CYS A 337 6.92 3.00 -2.11
CA CYS A 337 7.41 4.04 -1.21
C CYS A 337 8.82 4.49 -1.63
N ALA A 338 9.72 3.54 -1.87
CA ALA A 338 11.07 3.82 -2.33
C ALA A 338 11.08 4.54 -3.69
N ASP A 339 10.27 4.11 -4.66
CA ASP A 339 10.17 4.75 -5.99
C ASP A 339 9.77 6.23 -5.87
N ILE A 340 8.78 6.55 -5.04
CA ILE A 340 8.38 7.94 -4.76
C ILE A 340 9.54 8.74 -4.16
N LEU A 341 10.23 8.20 -3.16
CA LEU A 341 11.34 8.88 -2.51
C LEU A 341 12.54 9.09 -3.46
N PHE A 342 12.83 8.12 -4.33
CA PHE A 342 13.85 8.28 -5.38
C PHE A 342 13.44 9.36 -6.38
N SER A 343 12.19 9.38 -6.84
CA SER A 343 11.71 10.40 -7.80
C SER A 343 11.86 11.82 -7.24
N GLU A 344 11.62 11.99 -5.95
CA GLU A 344 11.74 13.27 -5.24
C GLU A 344 13.19 13.59 -4.81
N GLY A 345 14.14 12.66 -4.99
CA GLY A 345 15.54 12.82 -4.54
C GLY A 345 15.72 12.80 -3.02
N ARG A 346 14.78 12.19 -2.31
CA ARG A 346 14.68 12.10 -0.84
C ARG A 346 15.34 10.86 -0.24
N ILE A 347 16.02 10.05 -1.03
CA ILE A 347 16.93 9.00 -0.55
C ILE A 347 18.36 9.42 -0.82
N LYS A 348 19.21 9.27 0.19
CA LYS A 348 20.65 9.51 0.08
C LYS A 348 21.40 8.30 0.64
N LEU A 349 22.39 7.80 -0.09
CA LEU A 349 23.25 6.69 0.28
C LEU A 349 24.64 7.23 0.64
N VAL A 350 25.13 6.90 1.82
CA VAL A 350 26.50 7.28 2.21
C VAL A 350 27.49 6.50 1.35
N ARG A 351 28.25 7.25 0.54
CA ARG A 351 29.24 6.69 -0.37
C ARG A 351 30.23 5.80 0.38
N SER A 352 30.65 4.70 -0.22
CA SER A 352 31.54 3.67 0.36
C SER A 352 31.04 2.85 1.55
N GLU A 353 29.92 3.24 2.17
CA GLU A 353 29.35 2.50 3.31
C GLU A 353 28.09 1.69 2.93
N THR A 354 27.60 1.87 1.71
CA THR A 354 26.31 1.32 1.26
C THR A 354 26.40 0.56 -0.06
N GLU A 355 27.60 0.12 -0.46
CA GLU A 355 27.81 -0.54 -1.74
C GLU A 355 27.02 -1.85 -1.89
N ASP A 356 26.88 -2.63 -0.81
CA ASP A 356 26.10 -3.86 -0.85
C ASP A 356 24.62 -3.58 -1.21
N LEU A 357 24.04 -2.52 -0.64
CA LEU A 357 22.68 -2.11 -1.01
C LEU A 357 22.62 -1.55 -2.44
N ALA A 358 23.60 -0.74 -2.83
CA ALA A 358 23.65 -0.17 -4.16
C ALA A 358 23.72 -1.28 -5.23
N ALA A 359 24.49 -2.34 -4.99
CA ALA A 359 24.54 -3.52 -5.85
C ALA A 359 23.18 -4.22 -5.96
N GLY A 360 22.48 -4.40 -4.85
CA GLY A 360 21.11 -4.94 -4.84
C GLY A 360 20.14 -4.06 -5.63
N LEU A 361 20.20 -2.74 -5.45
CA LEU A 361 19.35 -1.79 -6.18
C LEU A 361 19.60 -1.81 -7.70
N ARG A 362 20.87 -1.98 -8.13
CA ARG A 362 21.24 -2.06 -9.57
C ARG A 362 20.72 -3.30 -10.26
N THR A 363 20.61 -4.41 -9.53
CA THR A 363 20.35 -5.73 -10.12
C THR A 363 18.93 -6.23 -9.91
N ALA A 364 18.18 -5.64 -8.98
CA ALA A 364 16.81 -6.06 -8.67
C ALA A 364 15.88 -5.94 -9.87
N VAL A 365 15.31 -7.06 -10.29
CA VAL A 365 14.32 -7.15 -11.38
C VAL A 365 13.05 -7.83 -10.88
N TRP A 366 11.96 -7.55 -11.57
CA TRP A 366 10.72 -8.26 -11.37
C TRP A 366 10.84 -9.71 -11.88
N ASP A 367 10.20 -10.65 -11.19
CA ASP A 367 10.11 -12.05 -11.60
C ASP A 367 9.12 -12.17 -12.77
N PRO A 368 9.60 -12.45 -14.01
CA PRO A 368 8.73 -12.51 -15.18
C PRO A 368 7.83 -13.74 -15.20
N ASP A 369 8.17 -14.78 -14.43
CA ASP A 369 7.46 -16.06 -14.41
C ASP A 369 6.34 -16.09 -13.36
N LYS A 370 6.29 -15.09 -12.47
CA LYS A 370 5.26 -14.98 -11.46
C LYS A 370 4.16 -13.99 -11.85
N PHE A 371 2.92 -14.36 -11.55
CA PHE A 371 1.76 -13.49 -11.76
C PHE A 371 1.65 -12.38 -10.71
N GLU A 372 2.22 -12.60 -9.55
CA GLU A 372 2.32 -11.61 -8.48
C GLU A 372 3.55 -10.72 -8.70
N ASP A 373 3.47 -9.47 -8.27
CA ASP A 373 4.58 -8.53 -8.37
C ASP A 373 5.63 -8.85 -7.30
N THR A 374 6.46 -9.84 -7.59
CA THR A 374 7.55 -10.30 -6.75
C THR A 374 8.90 -10.02 -7.39
N ARG A 375 9.94 -9.88 -6.56
CA ARG A 375 11.32 -9.82 -7.03
C ARG A 375 11.77 -11.18 -7.55
N LEU A 376 12.60 -11.20 -8.57
CA LEU A 376 13.29 -12.40 -9.02
C LEU A 376 14.33 -12.80 -7.95
N ASP A 377 14.14 -13.97 -7.36
CA ASP A 377 15.00 -14.54 -6.32
C ASP A 377 15.66 -15.82 -6.88
N ASP A 378 16.64 -15.64 -7.75
CA ASP A 378 17.42 -16.70 -8.40
C ASP A 378 18.91 -16.61 -8.08
N GLY A 379 19.29 -15.72 -7.15
CA GLY A 379 20.66 -15.46 -6.76
C GLY A 379 21.43 -14.49 -7.65
N THR A 380 20.79 -13.90 -8.68
CA THR A 380 21.40 -12.85 -9.52
C THR A 380 21.40 -11.49 -8.84
N SER A 381 20.48 -11.28 -7.90
CA SER A 381 20.39 -10.09 -7.06
C SER A 381 20.39 -10.47 -5.58
N ASP A 382 20.98 -9.63 -4.75
CA ASP A 382 20.89 -9.77 -3.29
C ASP A 382 19.54 -9.21 -2.80
N ILE A 383 18.54 -10.09 -2.70
CA ILE A 383 17.20 -9.71 -2.24
C ILE A 383 17.20 -9.46 -0.73
N ASP A 384 18.03 -10.18 0.02
CA ASP A 384 18.09 -10.07 1.48
C ASP A 384 18.53 -8.65 1.92
N ILE A 385 19.46 -8.01 1.19
CA ILE A 385 19.88 -6.65 1.52
C ILE A 385 18.78 -5.62 1.23
N LEU A 386 17.94 -5.86 0.21
CA LEU A 386 16.80 -5.01 -0.10
C LEU A 386 15.71 -5.16 0.97
N ASP A 387 15.44 -6.38 1.41
CA ASP A 387 14.48 -6.64 2.48
C ASP A 387 14.96 -6.06 3.81
N ALA A 388 16.23 -6.23 4.17
CA ALA A 388 16.82 -5.58 5.34
C ALA A 388 16.68 -4.06 5.30
N TRP A 389 16.94 -3.42 4.14
CA TRP A 389 16.74 -1.99 3.96
C TRP A 389 15.30 -1.58 4.21
N GLU A 390 14.37 -2.32 3.62
CA GLU A 390 12.93 -2.05 3.69
C GLU A 390 12.37 -2.23 5.10
N TYR A 391 12.83 -3.24 5.85
CA TYR A 391 12.42 -3.43 7.24
C TYR A 391 12.77 -2.23 8.12
N GLY A 392 13.89 -1.57 7.86
CA GLY A 392 14.30 -0.38 8.59
C GLY A 392 13.43 0.86 8.34
N TYR A 393 12.76 1.00 7.18
CA TYR A 393 11.90 2.16 6.93
C TYR A 393 10.39 1.86 6.93
N THR A 394 9.98 0.61 6.82
CA THR A 394 8.56 0.21 6.80
C THR A 394 7.74 0.80 7.96
N PRO A 395 8.24 0.84 9.21
CA PRO A 395 7.52 1.46 10.32
C PRO A 395 7.18 2.94 10.09
N HIS A 396 7.96 3.62 9.25
CA HIS A 396 7.90 5.05 9.01
C HIS A 396 7.28 5.44 7.66
N MET A 397 6.89 4.50 6.80
CA MET A 397 6.35 4.76 5.47
C MET A 397 5.24 5.84 5.47
N ARG A 398 4.34 5.81 6.46
CA ARG A 398 3.28 6.82 6.58
C ARG A 398 3.82 8.23 6.82
N ARG A 399 4.93 8.37 7.56
CA ARG A 399 5.58 9.67 7.82
C ARG A 399 6.33 10.13 6.58
N LEU A 400 7.12 9.25 5.99
CA LEU A 400 7.86 9.50 4.75
C LEU A 400 6.95 10.01 3.62
N LEU A 401 5.78 9.39 3.45
CA LEU A 401 4.81 9.80 2.43
C LEU A 401 3.96 11.04 2.82
N ARG A 402 3.90 11.41 4.12
CA ARG A 402 3.18 12.60 4.59
C ARG A 402 4.00 13.88 4.50
N SER A 403 5.29 13.82 4.78
CA SER A 403 6.18 14.99 4.73
C SER A 403 6.12 15.69 3.37
N TRP A 404 5.88 14.92 2.30
CA TRP A 404 5.64 15.40 0.96
C TRP A 404 4.33 16.22 0.80
N LYS A 405 3.27 15.95 1.58
CA LYS A 405 1.98 16.63 1.45
C LYS A 405 1.96 18.03 2.07
N ASN A 406 2.79 18.28 3.07
CA ASN A 406 2.77 19.52 3.86
C ASN A 406 3.57 20.67 3.25
N GLU A 407 4.46 20.43 2.30
CA GLU A 407 5.26 21.48 1.64
C GLU A 407 4.56 22.12 0.42
N ASN A 408 3.38 21.62 0.05
CA ASN A 408 2.69 21.95 -1.19
C ASN A 408 1.21 22.34 -1.01
N THR A 409 0.79 22.64 0.20
CA THR A 409 -0.45 23.36 0.53
C THR A 409 -0.17 24.82 0.81
#